data_300f7f6c581e6940277a86306ca48a19
#
_entry.id   300f7f6c581e6940277a86306ca48a19
#
_cell.length_a   1.000
_cell.length_b   1.000
_cell.length_c   1.000
_cell.angle_alpha   90.00
_cell.angle_beta   90.00
_cell.angle_gamma   90.00
#
_symmetry.space_group_name_H-M   'P 1'
#
loop_
_entity.id
_entity.type
_entity.pdbx_description
1 polymer ?
#
loop_
_entity_poly.entity_id
_entity_poly.type
_entity_poly.pdbx_seq_one_letter_code
_entity_poly.pdbx_strand_id
1 'polypeptide(L)'
;MPIALFALTLSAFAIGTTEFVIVGLVPTIAQELGVSLPSAGLLVSLYAVGVAIGAPVLTALTGRFNRKWVLLGLMALFIAGNLLAWRAPGYESLIVARVLTGLAHGVFFSIGSTIATGLVGKDKEARAIAIMFTGLTVALVTGVPLGTWIGQHLGWRATFLAVSGLGLLALLGSALLVPGNLERAAPAGITRQFRVLAQPRLLLVYAITILGYGGTFTAFTFLAPILENISGFGSGAVSLIMLVYGASVAVGNLYGGMLADRLGAIRALTWIFGGLASLLLIFSVTAGHPIAAVLTILVWGAFAFGNVPGLQVYVVQLAERHVPESVDVASGLNIAAFNIGIALGSVIGGRVVDAMSLTDTAWIGALIVVLALIATRWSGALDARRSSPLDGPEHPPHMGNSAQTHHESSNLLSD
;
A
#
# COMPACT_ATOMS: atom_id res chain seq x y z
N MET A 1 -6.59 -25.19 -1.42
CA MET A 1 -5.58 -24.21 -0.98
C MET A 1 -4.91 -24.70 0.29
N PRO A 2 -3.59 -24.62 0.42
CA PRO A 2 -2.89 -25.04 1.62
C PRO A 2 -3.31 -24.24 2.86
N ILE A 3 -3.49 -24.94 3.98
CA ILE A 3 -3.89 -24.30 5.27
C ILE A 3 -2.86 -23.26 5.76
N ALA A 4 -1.58 -23.42 5.37
CA ALA A 4 -0.53 -22.46 5.69
C ALA A 4 -0.81 -21.02 5.18
N LEU A 5 -1.60 -20.85 4.10
CA LEU A 5 -2.01 -19.54 3.61
C LEU A 5 -2.87 -18.79 4.63
N PHE A 6 -3.71 -19.48 5.39
CA PHE A 6 -4.51 -18.84 6.44
C PHE A 6 -3.64 -18.29 7.59
N ALA A 7 -2.50 -18.97 7.90
CA ALA A 7 -1.55 -18.43 8.87
C ALA A 7 -0.91 -17.13 8.38
N LEU A 8 -0.57 -17.05 7.07
CA LEU A 8 -0.08 -15.81 6.46
C LEU A 8 -1.16 -14.73 6.42
N THR A 9 -2.41 -15.09 6.12
CA THR A 9 -3.55 -14.15 6.17
C THR A 9 -3.77 -13.59 7.57
N LEU A 10 -3.68 -14.45 8.61
CA LEU A 10 -3.78 -14.01 10.00
C LEU A 10 -2.61 -13.10 10.40
N SER A 11 -1.40 -13.40 9.92
CA SER A 11 -0.24 -12.53 10.12
C SER A 11 -0.45 -11.16 9.45
N ALA A 12 -0.95 -11.13 8.21
CA ALA A 12 -1.27 -9.91 7.49
C ALA A 12 -2.39 -9.11 8.19
N PHE A 13 -3.39 -9.79 8.76
CA PHE A 13 -4.44 -9.18 9.57
C PHE A 13 -3.90 -8.50 10.83
N ALA A 14 -3.04 -9.19 11.59
CA ALA A 14 -2.43 -8.64 12.80
C ALA A 14 -1.56 -7.41 12.48
N ILE A 15 -0.76 -7.50 11.41
CA ILE A 15 0.11 -6.41 10.93
C ILE A 15 -0.71 -5.22 10.46
N GLY A 16 -1.72 -5.44 9.63
CA GLY A 16 -2.60 -4.38 9.14
C GLY A 16 -3.39 -3.70 10.27
N THR A 17 -3.81 -4.46 11.27
CA THR A 17 -4.48 -3.90 12.45
C THR A 17 -3.54 -2.95 13.19
N THR A 18 -2.30 -3.34 13.50
CA THR A 18 -1.36 -2.46 14.21
C THR A 18 -0.93 -1.25 13.38
N GLU A 19 -0.89 -1.38 12.06
CA GLU A 19 -0.54 -0.28 11.15
C GLU A 19 -1.53 0.88 11.27
N PHE A 20 -2.81 0.59 11.10
CA PHE A 20 -3.85 1.61 10.93
C PHE A 20 -4.62 1.96 12.20
N VAL A 21 -4.63 1.09 13.21
CA VAL A 21 -5.39 1.34 14.46
C VAL A 21 -4.93 2.61 15.18
N ILE A 22 -3.66 2.96 15.03
CA ILE A 22 -3.08 4.16 15.63
C ILE A 22 -3.83 5.45 15.24
N VAL A 23 -4.38 5.51 14.02
CA VAL A 23 -5.17 6.65 13.53
C VAL A 23 -6.39 6.90 14.41
N GLY A 24 -7.07 5.83 14.83
CA GLY A 24 -8.20 5.91 15.76
C GLY A 24 -7.81 6.18 17.22
N LEU A 25 -6.52 6.03 17.57
CA LEU A 25 -6.00 6.18 18.92
C LEU A 25 -5.23 7.50 19.14
N VAL A 26 -5.01 8.30 18.08
CA VAL A 26 -4.25 9.57 18.18
C VAL A 26 -4.75 10.48 19.31
N PRO A 27 -6.08 10.74 19.47
CA PRO A 27 -6.55 11.59 20.56
C PRO A 27 -6.26 11.00 21.94
N THR A 28 -6.54 9.72 22.12
CA THR A 28 -6.36 9.02 23.41
C THR A 28 -4.90 8.96 23.84
N ILE A 29 -3.99 8.69 22.87
CA ILE A 29 -2.56 8.65 23.11
C ILE A 29 -2.04 10.05 23.44
N ALA A 30 -2.45 11.07 22.68
CA ALA A 30 -2.05 12.46 22.90
C ALA A 30 -2.44 12.93 24.31
N GLN A 31 -3.69 12.67 24.72
CA GLN A 31 -4.21 13.04 26.02
C GLN A 31 -3.48 12.34 27.17
N GLU A 32 -3.32 11.00 27.07
CA GLU A 32 -2.75 10.22 28.18
C GLU A 32 -1.24 10.45 28.35
N LEU A 33 -0.51 10.62 27.25
CA LEU A 33 0.94 10.88 27.29
C LEU A 33 1.29 12.37 27.42
N GLY A 34 0.30 13.27 27.40
CA GLY A 34 0.52 14.71 27.49
C GLY A 34 1.32 15.28 26.31
N VAL A 35 1.17 14.70 25.11
CA VAL A 35 1.84 15.16 23.89
C VAL A 35 0.83 15.82 22.95
N SER A 36 1.34 16.63 22.00
CA SER A 36 0.48 17.27 21.00
C SER A 36 -0.11 16.24 20.01
N LEU A 37 -1.23 16.57 19.37
CA LEU A 37 -1.81 15.75 18.29
C LEU A 37 -0.81 15.47 17.15
N PRO A 38 -0.02 16.47 16.68
CA PRO A 38 1.05 16.22 15.71
C PRO A 38 2.10 15.23 16.21
N SER A 39 2.53 15.32 17.47
CA SER A 39 3.45 14.32 18.05
C SER A 39 2.85 12.93 18.07
N ALA A 40 1.59 12.77 18.45
CA ALA A 40 0.91 11.49 18.37
C ALA A 40 0.77 11.00 16.92
N GLY A 41 0.52 11.88 15.95
CA GLY A 41 0.49 11.59 14.52
C GLY A 41 1.83 11.10 13.97
N LEU A 42 2.98 11.55 14.52
CA LEU A 42 4.31 11.04 14.13
C LEU A 42 4.47 9.53 14.36
N LEU A 43 3.70 8.92 15.24
CA LEU A 43 3.71 7.47 15.44
C LEU A 43 3.26 6.70 14.19
N VAL A 44 2.41 7.30 13.34
CA VAL A 44 2.05 6.77 12.00
C VAL A 44 3.25 6.86 11.07
N SER A 45 3.89 8.04 11.02
CA SER A 45 5.06 8.29 10.16
C SER A 45 6.21 7.36 10.49
N LEU A 46 6.54 7.19 11.77
CA LEU A 46 7.68 6.40 12.22
C LEU A 46 7.49 4.90 11.95
N TYR A 47 6.26 4.41 12.06
CA TYR A 47 5.94 3.06 11.61
C TYR A 47 6.15 2.92 10.09
N ALA A 48 5.61 3.83 9.30
CA ALA A 48 5.72 3.81 7.85
C ALA A 48 7.18 3.94 7.37
N VAL A 49 8.01 4.75 8.04
CA VAL A 49 9.47 4.81 7.81
C VAL A 49 10.11 3.44 8.10
N GLY A 50 9.72 2.79 9.19
CA GLY A 50 10.15 1.43 9.51
C GLY A 50 9.82 0.45 8.38
N VAL A 51 8.61 0.50 7.82
CA VAL A 51 8.19 -0.32 6.67
C VAL A 51 9.01 0.02 5.43
N ALA A 52 9.15 1.29 5.10
CA ALA A 52 9.86 1.75 3.90
C ALA A 52 11.34 1.35 3.89
N ILE A 53 11.99 1.32 5.07
CA ILE A 53 13.37 0.85 5.22
C ILE A 53 13.41 -0.68 5.31
N GLY A 54 12.51 -1.28 6.07
CA GLY A 54 12.48 -2.73 6.30
C GLY A 54 12.29 -3.52 5.01
N ALA A 55 11.39 -3.08 4.13
CA ALA A 55 11.08 -3.78 2.90
C ALA A 55 12.32 -3.98 2.00
N PRO A 56 13.08 -2.97 1.58
CA PRO A 56 14.24 -3.16 0.71
C PRO A 56 15.48 -3.69 1.45
N VAL A 57 15.80 -3.13 2.63
CA VAL A 57 17.07 -3.39 3.31
C VAL A 57 17.07 -4.75 4.01
N LEU A 58 16.08 -4.99 4.88
CA LEU A 58 16.04 -6.23 5.64
C LEU A 58 15.68 -7.44 4.79
N THR A 59 14.87 -7.26 3.74
CA THR A 59 14.59 -8.34 2.78
C THR A 59 15.88 -8.77 2.06
N ALA A 60 16.73 -7.82 1.65
CA ALA A 60 18.02 -8.13 1.05
C ALA A 60 18.96 -8.85 2.04
N LEU A 61 19.03 -8.38 3.29
CA LEU A 61 19.90 -8.97 4.33
C LEU A 61 19.43 -10.37 4.75
N THR A 62 18.12 -10.62 4.75
CA THR A 62 17.54 -11.91 5.17
C THR A 62 17.45 -12.93 4.04
N GLY A 63 17.77 -12.55 2.81
CA GLY A 63 17.62 -13.38 1.61
C GLY A 63 18.33 -14.73 1.66
N ARG A 64 19.45 -14.85 2.39
CA ARG A 64 20.22 -16.09 2.57
C ARG A 64 19.66 -17.07 3.60
N PHE A 65 18.73 -16.62 4.45
CA PHE A 65 18.16 -17.46 5.50
C PHE A 65 16.94 -18.23 5.00
N ASN A 66 16.60 -19.32 5.68
CA ASN A 66 15.38 -20.09 5.42
C ASN A 66 14.15 -19.24 5.67
N ARG A 67 13.23 -19.19 4.70
CA ARG A 67 12.03 -18.33 4.71
C ARG A 67 11.13 -18.52 5.92
N LYS A 68 10.97 -19.78 6.37
CA LYS A 68 10.17 -20.07 7.57
C LYS A 68 10.78 -19.42 8.82
N TRP A 69 12.09 -19.59 9.04
CA TRP A 69 12.74 -19.02 10.22
C TRP A 69 12.75 -17.50 10.20
N VAL A 70 12.90 -16.88 9.02
CA VAL A 70 12.78 -15.43 8.89
C VAL A 70 11.36 -15.00 9.23
N LEU A 71 10.32 -15.66 8.69
CA LEU A 71 8.91 -15.38 9.02
C LEU A 71 8.66 -15.44 10.52
N LEU A 72 9.13 -16.51 11.19
CA LEU A 72 8.94 -16.68 12.63
C LEU A 72 9.68 -15.58 13.43
N GLY A 73 10.90 -15.24 13.02
CA GLY A 73 11.66 -14.14 13.61
C GLY A 73 10.96 -12.78 13.47
N LEU A 74 10.37 -12.52 12.30
CA LEU A 74 9.60 -11.29 12.04
C LEU A 74 8.34 -11.23 12.90
N MET A 75 7.61 -12.34 13.03
CA MET A 75 6.42 -12.39 13.89
C MET A 75 6.80 -12.27 15.36
N ALA A 76 7.93 -12.81 15.79
CA ALA A 76 8.46 -12.63 17.14
C ALA A 76 8.84 -11.15 17.39
N LEU A 77 9.52 -10.50 16.44
CA LEU A 77 9.84 -9.07 16.50
C LEU A 77 8.57 -8.21 16.55
N PHE A 78 7.55 -8.56 15.75
CA PHE A 78 6.25 -7.91 15.75
C PHE A 78 5.55 -8.01 17.10
N ILE A 79 5.53 -9.20 17.71
CA ILE A 79 4.98 -9.42 19.04
C ILE A 79 5.75 -8.61 20.08
N ALA A 80 7.09 -8.68 20.07
CA ALA A 80 7.94 -7.95 21.01
C ALA A 80 7.71 -6.43 20.91
N GLY A 81 7.60 -5.89 19.68
CA GLY A 81 7.31 -4.48 19.46
C GLY A 81 5.94 -4.06 19.97
N ASN A 82 4.89 -4.87 19.76
CA ASN A 82 3.56 -4.58 20.29
C ASN A 82 3.49 -4.75 21.82
N LEU A 83 4.22 -5.70 22.42
CA LEU A 83 4.35 -5.81 23.88
C LEU A 83 5.12 -4.62 24.47
N LEU A 84 6.13 -4.11 23.76
CA LEU A 84 6.82 -2.89 24.16
C LEU A 84 5.86 -1.69 24.11
N ALA A 85 5.01 -1.58 23.08
CA ALA A 85 3.96 -0.56 23.00
C ALA A 85 2.96 -0.68 24.14
N TRP A 86 2.52 -1.89 24.47
CA TRP A 86 1.63 -2.14 25.60
C TRP A 86 2.23 -1.68 26.94
N ARG A 87 3.52 -1.95 27.15
CA ARG A 87 4.23 -1.57 28.39
C ARG A 87 4.91 -0.20 28.32
N ALA A 88 4.71 0.55 27.25
CA ALA A 88 5.39 1.83 27.05
C ALA A 88 5.13 2.79 28.22
N PRO A 89 6.16 3.17 29.00
CA PRO A 89 6.03 4.13 30.09
C PRO A 89 5.82 5.57 29.58
N GLY A 90 6.21 5.86 28.32
CA GLY A 90 6.10 7.18 27.71
C GLY A 90 6.23 7.16 26.20
N TYR A 91 6.23 8.36 25.62
CA TYR A 91 6.22 8.56 24.17
C TYR A 91 7.43 7.97 23.46
N GLU A 92 8.64 8.13 24.02
CA GLU A 92 9.90 7.62 23.43
C GLU A 92 9.89 6.10 23.22
N SER A 93 9.42 5.36 24.22
CA SER A 93 9.34 3.89 24.13
C SER A 93 8.29 3.46 23.12
N LEU A 94 7.21 4.23 22.97
CA LEU A 94 6.19 3.98 21.96
C LEU A 94 6.74 4.24 20.55
N ILE A 95 7.58 5.26 20.35
CA ILE A 95 8.33 5.49 19.09
C ILE A 95 9.15 4.26 18.72
N VAL A 96 9.97 3.75 19.64
CA VAL A 96 10.80 2.57 19.39
C VAL A 96 9.92 1.37 19.00
N ALA A 97 8.84 1.14 19.72
CA ALA A 97 7.89 0.08 19.42
C ALA A 97 7.30 0.19 18.01
N ARG A 98 6.94 1.40 17.57
CA ARG A 98 6.40 1.66 16.24
C ARG A 98 7.41 1.40 15.13
N VAL A 99 8.65 1.83 15.29
CA VAL A 99 9.73 1.56 14.32
C VAL A 99 9.99 0.06 14.21
N LEU A 100 10.11 -0.67 15.32
CA LEU A 100 10.36 -2.11 15.33
C LEU A 100 9.23 -2.90 14.65
N THR A 101 7.98 -2.57 14.94
CA THR A 101 6.83 -3.21 14.30
C THR A 101 6.72 -2.86 12.82
N GLY A 102 7.08 -1.64 12.42
CA GLY A 102 7.18 -1.23 11.02
C GLY A 102 8.26 -2.00 10.25
N LEU A 103 9.44 -2.17 10.83
CA LEU A 103 10.52 -2.99 10.23
C LEU A 103 10.05 -4.44 9.99
N ALA A 104 9.36 -5.06 10.96
CA ALA A 104 8.81 -6.41 10.82
C ALA A 104 7.77 -6.48 9.69
N HIS A 105 6.88 -5.48 9.59
CA HIS A 105 5.86 -5.38 8.53
C HIS A 105 6.51 -5.34 7.14
N GLY A 106 7.47 -4.44 6.92
CA GLY A 106 8.08 -4.25 5.60
C GLY A 106 8.67 -5.53 5.02
N VAL A 107 9.33 -6.32 5.85
CA VAL A 107 9.91 -7.62 5.44
C VAL A 107 8.82 -8.69 5.27
N PHE A 108 7.81 -8.68 6.14
CA PHE A 108 6.76 -9.71 6.15
C PHE A 108 6.06 -9.84 4.80
N PHE A 109 5.60 -8.75 4.19
CA PHE A 109 4.87 -8.84 2.92
C PHE A 109 5.74 -9.35 1.76
N SER A 110 7.02 -9.01 1.75
CA SER A 110 7.97 -9.54 0.76
C SER A 110 8.18 -11.05 0.92
N ILE A 111 8.52 -11.49 2.13
CA ILE A 111 8.78 -12.91 2.41
C ILE A 111 7.51 -13.75 2.40
N GLY A 112 6.43 -13.21 2.93
CA GLY A 112 5.11 -13.85 2.93
C GLY A 112 4.60 -14.13 1.52
N SER A 113 4.79 -13.20 0.58
CA SER A 113 4.45 -13.41 -0.83
C SER A 113 5.27 -14.56 -1.43
N THR A 114 6.57 -14.61 -1.17
CA THR A 114 7.44 -15.71 -1.61
C THR A 114 7.03 -17.06 -1.00
N ILE A 115 6.64 -17.07 0.27
CA ILE A 115 6.12 -18.28 0.92
C ILE A 115 4.78 -18.69 0.30
N ALA A 116 3.87 -17.74 0.11
CA ALA A 116 2.54 -18.00 -0.46
C ALA A 116 2.63 -18.62 -1.86
N THR A 117 3.52 -18.10 -2.72
CA THR A 117 3.75 -18.67 -4.06
C THR A 117 4.41 -20.05 -3.99
N GLY A 118 5.39 -20.23 -3.11
CA GLY A 118 6.05 -21.54 -2.91
C GLY A 118 5.16 -22.66 -2.33
N LEU A 119 3.98 -22.31 -1.81
CA LEU A 119 2.99 -23.27 -1.29
C LEU A 119 2.05 -23.82 -2.37
N VAL A 120 2.02 -23.28 -3.58
CA VAL A 120 1.07 -23.61 -4.64
C VAL A 120 1.76 -23.78 -5.98
N GLY A 121 1.09 -24.39 -6.95
CA GLY A 121 1.55 -24.45 -8.34
C GLY A 121 1.49 -23.07 -9.01
N LYS A 122 2.29 -22.88 -10.07
CA LYS A 122 2.43 -21.61 -10.82
C LYS A 122 1.09 -21.01 -11.28
N ASP A 123 0.13 -21.84 -11.61
CA ASP A 123 -1.24 -21.45 -12.01
C ASP A 123 -2.06 -20.78 -10.89
N LYS A 124 -1.61 -20.89 -9.63
CA LYS A 124 -2.33 -20.39 -8.43
C LYS A 124 -1.57 -19.35 -7.61
N GLU A 125 -0.38 -18.93 -8.05
CA GLU A 125 0.47 -17.99 -7.31
C GLU A 125 -0.22 -16.66 -7.02
N ALA A 126 -0.83 -16.03 -8.04
CA ALA A 126 -1.56 -14.79 -7.88
C ALA A 126 -2.71 -14.90 -6.86
N ARG A 127 -3.43 -16.04 -6.90
CA ARG A 127 -4.51 -16.31 -5.94
C ARG A 127 -4.00 -16.51 -4.52
N ALA A 128 -2.84 -17.14 -4.34
CA ALA A 128 -2.24 -17.34 -3.03
C ALA A 128 -1.82 -16.00 -2.40
N ILE A 129 -1.20 -15.11 -3.18
CA ILE A 129 -0.87 -13.74 -2.77
C ILE A 129 -2.14 -12.97 -2.39
N ALA A 130 -3.19 -13.02 -3.23
CA ALA A 130 -4.45 -12.33 -2.96
C ALA A 130 -5.09 -12.81 -1.65
N ILE A 131 -5.07 -14.11 -1.34
CA ILE A 131 -5.58 -14.66 -0.07
C ILE A 131 -4.79 -14.10 1.12
N MET A 132 -3.47 -14.04 1.03
CA MET A 132 -2.65 -13.44 2.10
C MET A 132 -3.01 -11.97 2.32
N PHE A 133 -3.10 -11.18 1.24
CA PHE A 133 -3.44 -9.74 1.31
C PHE A 133 -4.88 -9.46 1.76
N THR A 134 -5.80 -10.45 1.67
CA THR A 134 -7.15 -10.30 2.24
C THR A 134 -7.09 -10.01 3.74
N GLY A 135 -6.06 -10.52 4.45
CA GLY A 135 -5.83 -10.19 5.86
C GLY A 135 -5.71 -8.70 6.11
N LEU A 136 -4.98 -7.96 5.25
CA LEU A 136 -4.84 -6.51 5.36
C LEU A 136 -6.19 -5.79 5.14
N THR A 137 -6.96 -6.22 4.14
CA THR A 137 -8.28 -5.64 3.88
C THR A 137 -9.24 -5.89 5.04
N VAL A 138 -9.26 -7.12 5.58
CA VAL A 138 -10.07 -7.48 6.76
C VAL A 138 -9.62 -6.67 7.99
N ALA A 139 -8.32 -6.39 8.15
CA ALA A 139 -7.81 -5.55 9.22
C ALA A 139 -8.37 -4.13 9.17
N LEU A 140 -8.44 -3.52 7.99
CA LEU A 140 -9.03 -2.19 7.82
C LEU A 140 -10.54 -2.18 8.15
N VAL A 141 -11.26 -3.24 7.76
CA VAL A 141 -12.71 -3.33 7.98
C VAL A 141 -13.07 -3.66 9.43
N THR A 142 -12.31 -4.54 10.09
CA THR A 142 -12.69 -5.06 11.41
C THR A 142 -11.63 -4.81 12.48
N GLY A 143 -10.36 -5.01 12.17
CA GLY A 143 -9.26 -4.89 13.11
C GLY A 143 -9.07 -3.47 13.62
N VAL A 144 -9.11 -2.48 12.73
CA VAL A 144 -8.95 -1.06 13.09
C VAL A 144 -10.13 -0.57 13.95
N PRO A 145 -11.40 -0.75 13.58
CA PRO A 145 -12.51 -0.35 14.42
C PRO A 145 -12.53 -1.04 15.79
N LEU A 146 -12.32 -2.36 15.83
CA LEU A 146 -12.26 -3.11 17.08
C LEU A 146 -11.11 -2.67 17.97
N GLY A 147 -9.93 -2.48 17.38
CA GLY A 147 -8.77 -1.99 18.12
C GLY A 147 -8.96 -0.55 18.63
N THR A 148 -9.60 0.31 17.85
CA THR A 148 -9.99 1.66 18.28
C THR A 148 -10.98 1.59 19.43
N TRP A 149 -12.00 0.75 19.34
CA TRP A 149 -12.97 0.54 20.41
C TRP A 149 -12.32 0.04 21.69
N ILE A 150 -11.44 -0.97 21.61
CA ILE A 150 -10.65 -1.47 22.74
C ILE A 150 -9.86 -0.33 23.38
N GLY A 151 -9.15 0.44 22.55
CA GLY A 151 -8.30 1.52 23.03
C GLY A 151 -9.06 2.67 23.71
N GLN A 152 -10.27 2.96 23.25
CA GLN A 152 -11.13 3.98 23.82
C GLN A 152 -11.79 3.55 25.16
N HIS A 153 -12.09 2.26 25.34
CA HIS A 153 -12.78 1.76 26.54
C HIS A 153 -11.84 1.17 27.59
N LEU A 154 -10.74 0.52 27.15
CA LEU A 154 -9.80 -0.16 28.03
C LEU A 154 -8.41 0.48 28.06
N GLY A 155 -8.27 1.65 27.40
CA GLY A 155 -7.01 2.35 27.22
C GLY A 155 -6.22 1.85 25.98
N TRP A 156 -5.52 2.77 25.30
CA TRP A 156 -4.81 2.49 24.05
C TRP A 156 -3.76 1.35 24.17
N ARG A 157 -3.21 1.14 25.36
CA ARG A 157 -2.28 0.04 25.63
C ARG A 157 -2.92 -1.33 25.45
N ALA A 158 -4.19 -1.48 25.83
CA ALA A 158 -4.93 -2.75 25.69
C ALA A 158 -5.05 -3.17 24.20
N THR A 159 -5.13 -2.22 23.29
CA THR A 159 -5.12 -2.51 21.85
C THR A 159 -3.83 -3.21 21.42
N PHE A 160 -2.67 -2.71 21.86
CA PHE A 160 -1.38 -3.34 21.51
C PHE A 160 -1.20 -4.72 22.16
N LEU A 161 -1.77 -4.92 23.35
CA LEU A 161 -1.81 -6.25 23.96
C LEU A 161 -2.69 -7.22 23.15
N ALA A 162 -3.87 -6.80 22.71
CA ALA A 162 -4.76 -7.59 21.86
C ALA A 162 -4.08 -7.95 20.52
N VAL A 163 -3.40 -6.98 19.89
CA VAL A 163 -2.61 -7.21 18.66
C VAL A 163 -1.44 -8.15 18.90
N SER A 164 -0.79 -8.08 20.07
CA SER A 164 0.25 -9.06 20.45
C SER A 164 -0.32 -10.48 20.53
N GLY A 165 -1.52 -10.64 21.08
CA GLY A 165 -2.25 -11.91 21.09
C GLY A 165 -2.53 -12.45 19.69
N LEU A 166 -3.01 -11.60 18.79
CA LEU A 166 -3.20 -11.95 17.38
C LEU A 166 -1.87 -12.34 16.71
N GLY A 167 -0.79 -11.59 16.98
CA GLY A 167 0.55 -11.91 16.53
C GLY A 167 1.04 -13.26 17.02
N LEU A 168 0.76 -13.62 18.28
CA LEU A 168 1.10 -14.93 18.85
C LEU A 168 0.34 -16.05 18.15
N LEU A 169 -0.94 -15.90 17.90
CA LEU A 169 -1.73 -16.88 17.14
C LEU A 169 -1.19 -17.05 15.73
N ALA A 170 -0.80 -15.95 15.07
CA ALA A 170 -0.21 -15.96 13.74
C ALA A 170 1.18 -16.63 13.75
N LEU A 171 2.02 -16.39 14.76
CA LEU A 171 3.30 -17.04 14.97
C LEU A 171 3.14 -18.55 15.13
N LEU A 172 2.25 -18.98 16.02
CA LEU A 172 1.97 -20.40 16.25
C LEU A 172 1.42 -21.08 15.00
N GLY A 173 0.46 -20.45 14.32
CA GLY A 173 -0.07 -20.94 13.04
C GLY A 173 1.03 -21.07 11.98
N SER A 174 1.91 -20.08 11.85
CA SER A 174 3.04 -20.12 10.92
C SER A 174 4.06 -21.19 11.30
N ALA A 175 4.36 -21.35 12.58
CA ALA A 175 5.29 -22.38 13.06
C ALA A 175 4.81 -23.81 12.77
N LEU A 176 3.50 -24.05 12.94
CA LEU A 176 2.88 -25.36 12.77
C LEU A 176 2.57 -25.70 11.30
N LEU A 177 2.11 -24.71 10.51
CA LEU A 177 1.51 -24.94 9.22
C LEU A 177 2.44 -24.63 8.03
N VAL A 178 3.41 -23.71 8.19
CA VAL A 178 4.36 -23.38 7.13
C VAL A 178 5.46 -24.43 7.06
N PRO A 179 5.69 -25.10 5.92
CA PRO A 179 6.72 -26.11 5.80
C PRO A 179 8.13 -25.51 5.89
N GLY A 180 9.07 -26.28 6.44
CA GLY A 180 10.46 -25.86 6.62
C GLY A 180 11.35 -26.01 5.40
N ASN A 181 10.90 -26.72 4.38
CA ASN A 181 11.65 -27.07 3.17
C ASN A 181 11.34 -26.19 1.95
N LEU A 182 10.83 -24.98 2.17
CA LEU A 182 10.58 -24.02 1.08
C LEU A 182 11.90 -23.64 0.39
N GLU A 183 11.87 -23.66 -0.96
CA GLU A 183 13.00 -23.27 -1.78
C GLU A 183 13.45 -21.83 -1.44
N ARG A 184 14.75 -21.63 -1.44
CA ARG A 184 15.35 -20.30 -1.24
C ARG A 184 15.22 -19.52 -2.53
N ALA A 185 14.37 -18.50 -2.56
CA ALA A 185 14.41 -17.55 -3.67
C ALA A 185 15.80 -16.89 -3.72
N ALA A 186 16.35 -16.74 -4.92
CA ALA A 186 17.60 -16.01 -5.08
C ALA A 186 17.43 -14.59 -4.52
N PRO A 187 18.36 -14.13 -3.64
CA PRO A 187 18.25 -12.79 -3.09
C PRO A 187 18.27 -11.77 -4.21
N ALA A 188 17.28 -10.87 -4.23
CA ALA A 188 17.31 -9.72 -5.10
C ALA A 188 18.49 -8.85 -4.67
N GLY A 189 19.61 -8.94 -5.37
CA GLY A 189 20.81 -8.20 -5.02
C GLY A 189 20.56 -6.70 -5.01
N ILE A 190 21.25 -5.99 -4.11
CA ILE A 190 21.17 -4.50 -4.01
C ILE A 190 21.38 -3.84 -5.37
N THR A 191 22.21 -4.40 -6.24
CA THR A 191 22.45 -3.93 -7.61
C THR A 191 21.15 -3.87 -8.45
N ARG A 192 20.22 -4.79 -8.28
CA ARG A 192 18.92 -4.75 -8.98
C ARG A 192 18.07 -3.59 -8.50
N GLN A 193 18.11 -3.26 -7.22
CA GLN A 193 17.38 -2.10 -6.67
C GLN A 193 17.90 -0.79 -7.27
N PHE A 194 19.23 -0.61 -7.35
CA PHE A 194 19.81 0.58 -8.01
C PHE A 194 19.44 0.67 -9.47
N ARG A 195 19.40 -0.44 -10.20
CA ARG A 195 18.99 -0.44 -11.62
C ARG A 195 17.54 -0.01 -11.78
N VAL A 196 16.62 -0.45 -10.91
CA VAL A 196 15.23 -0.03 -10.92
C VAL A 196 15.11 1.46 -10.58
N LEU A 197 15.83 1.93 -9.55
CA LEU A 197 15.84 3.34 -9.15
C LEU A 197 16.53 4.25 -10.18
N ALA A 198 17.34 3.72 -11.08
CA ALA A 198 17.91 4.49 -12.18
C ALA A 198 16.92 4.71 -13.34
N GLN A 199 15.72 4.12 -13.32
CA GLN A 199 14.73 4.27 -14.38
C GLN A 199 13.79 5.45 -14.12
N PRO A 200 13.87 6.55 -14.90
CA PRO A 200 13.06 7.75 -14.67
C PRO A 200 11.54 7.49 -14.69
N ARG A 201 11.10 6.51 -15.50
CA ARG A 201 9.68 6.16 -15.60
C ARG A 201 9.15 5.51 -14.33
N LEU A 202 9.95 4.65 -13.70
CA LEU A 202 9.61 4.03 -12.42
C LEU A 202 9.68 5.06 -11.28
N LEU A 203 10.67 5.96 -11.28
CA LEU A 203 10.73 7.06 -10.32
C LEU A 203 9.49 7.95 -10.37
N LEU A 204 8.98 8.24 -11.60
CA LEU A 204 7.75 9.01 -11.75
C LEU A 204 6.54 8.30 -11.13
N VAL A 205 6.41 6.99 -11.31
CA VAL A 205 5.31 6.23 -10.72
C VAL A 205 5.44 6.16 -9.20
N TYR A 206 6.64 5.99 -8.66
CA TYR A 206 6.86 6.06 -7.22
C TYR A 206 6.50 7.44 -6.66
N ALA A 207 6.84 8.51 -7.38
CA ALA A 207 6.41 9.86 -7.01
C ALA A 207 4.88 10.02 -7.02
N ILE A 208 4.18 9.45 -8.01
CA ILE A 208 2.71 9.41 -8.06
C ILE A 208 2.15 8.67 -6.83
N THR A 209 2.72 7.52 -6.49
CA THR A 209 2.34 6.73 -5.32
C THR A 209 2.54 7.52 -4.01
N ILE A 210 3.72 8.14 -3.86
CA ILE A 210 4.06 8.97 -2.69
C ILE A 210 3.08 10.14 -2.54
N LEU A 211 2.78 10.85 -3.63
CA LEU A 211 1.89 11.99 -3.62
C LEU A 211 0.43 11.57 -3.35
N GLY A 212 -0.06 10.51 -3.99
CA GLY A 212 -1.42 10.01 -3.79
C GLY A 212 -1.68 9.59 -2.35
N TYR A 213 -0.78 8.81 -1.77
CA TYR A 213 -0.86 8.40 -0.36
C TYR A 213 -0.52 9.54 0.59
N GLY A 214 0.46 10.36 0.26
CA GLY A 214 0.82 11.53 1.05
C GLY A 214 -0.36 12.47 1.25
N GLY A 215 -1.08 12.80 0.17
CA GLY A 215 -2.28 13.62 0.26
C GLY A 215 -3.40 12.98 1.09
N THR A 216 -3.63 11.66 0.90
CA THR A 216 -4.60 10.92 1.71
C THR A 216 -4.26 10.97 3.20
N PHE A 217 -3.00 10.66 3.56
CA PHE A 217 -2.58 10.56 4.95
C PHE A 217 -2.35 11.89 5.65
N THR A 218 -2.26 13.00 4.90
CA THR A 218 -2.28 14.36 5.47
C THR A 218 -3.57 14.60 6.28
N ALA A 219 -4.72 14.13 5.79
CA ALA A 219 -5.99 14.23 6.50
C ALA A 219 -6.31 12.96 7.32
N PHE A 220 -6.10 11.77 6.77
CA PHE A 220 -6.51 10.52 7.39
C PHE A 220 -5.84 10.29 8.76
N THR A 221 -4.57 10.66 8.92
CA THR A 221 -3.85 10.57 10.21
C THR A 221 -4.58 11.29 11.35
N PHE A 222 -5.28 12.37 11.02
CA PHE A 222 -6.00 13.20 11.98
C PHE A 222 -7.53 13.03 11.90
N LEU A 223 -8.00 11.97 11.26
CA LEU A 223 -9.44 11.73 11.10
C LEU A 223 -10.16 11.59 12.45
N ALA A 224 -9.61 10.82 13.40
CA ALA A 224 -10.23 10.69 14.73
C ALA A 224 -10.29 12.04 15.49
N PRO A 225 -9.21 12.84 15.58
CA PRO A 225 -9.29 14.18 16.16
C PRO A 225 -10.29 15.11 15.44
N ILE A 226 -10.42 15.04 14.11
CA ILE A 226 -11.41 15.81 13.35
C ILE A 226 -12.82 15.40 13.76
N LEU A 227 -13.09 14.10 13.83
CA LEU A 227 -14.40 13.59 14.23
C LEU A 227 -14.79 13.99 15.65
N GLU A 228 -13.85 13.96 16.59
CA GLU A 228 -14.11 14.32 17.98
C GLU A 228 -14.24 15.84 18.17
N ASN A 229 -13.26 16.62 17.68
CA ASN A 229 -13.14 18.02 18.02
C ASN A 229 -13.88 18.97 17.05
N ILE A 230 -14.12 18.53 15.79
CA ILE A 230 -14.77 19.36 14.76
C ILE A 230 -16.18 18.86 14.47
N SER A 231 -16.36 17.54 14.26
CA SER A 231 -17.67 16.96 13.95
C SER A 231 -18.53 16.73 15.22
N GLY A 232 -17.92 16.79 16.44
CA GLY A 232 -18.61 16.64 17.72
C GLY A 232 -19.05 15.22 18.06
N PHE A 233 -18.42 14.20 17.46
CA PHE A 233 -18.70 12.82 17.78
C PHE A 233 -18.03 12.40 19.09
N GLY A 234 -18.75 11.67 19.94
CA GLY A 234 -18.12 10.98 21.07
C GLY A 234 -17.20 9.85 20.60
N SER A 235 -16.21 9.50 21.42
CA SER A 235 -15.19 8.49 21.10
C SER A 235 -15.80 7.15 20.65
N GLY A 236 -16.90 6.68 21.25
CA GLY A 236 -17.57 5.46 20.83
C GLY A 236 -18.11 5.49 19.40
N ALA A 237 -18.55 6.66 18.90
CA ALA A 237 -19.00 6.82 17.53
C ALA A 237 -17.83 6.79 16.53
N VAL A 238 -16.64 7.25 16.93
CA VAL A 238 -15.45 7.24 16.08
C VAL A 238 -15.11 5.84 15.63
N SER A 239 -15.17 4.83 16.50
CA SER A 239 -14.92 3.42 16.14
C SER A 239 -15.90 2.93 15.06
N LEU A 240 -17.18 3.31 15.15
CA LEU A 240 -18.21 2.95 14.17
C LEU A 240 -17.96 3.66 12.82
N ILE A 241 -17.55 4.92 12.85
CA ILE A 241 -17.22 5.67 11.64
C ILE A 241 -15.95 5.08 10.98
N MET A 242 -14.98 4.62 11.76
CA MET A 242 -13.83 3.88 11.23
C MET A 242 -14.24 2.55 10.57
N LEU A 243 -15.26 1.87 11.07
CA LEU A 243 -15.85 0.69 10.42
C LEU A 243 -16.45 1.06 9.05
N VAL A 244 -17.20 2.15 8.99
CA VAL A 244 -17.78 2.66 7.73
C VAL A 244 -16.66 2.99 6.73
N TYR A 245 -15.61 3.69 7.18
CA TYR A 245 -14.44 3.98 6.35
C TYR A 245 -13.75 2.70 5.86
N GLY A 246 -13.49 1.73 6.75
CA GLY A 246 -12.86 0.46 6.39
C GLY A 246 -13.68 -0.35 5.38
N ALA A 247 -15.00 -0.40 5.53
CA ALA A 247 -15.89 -1.04 4.57
C ALA A 247 -15.81 -0.34 3.19
N SER A 248 -15.79 0.99 3.18
CA SER A 248 -15.60 1.80 1.98
C SER A 248 -14.24 1.52 1.31
N VAL A 249 -13.16 1.38 2.07
CA VAL A 249 -11.84 1.00 1.57
C VAL A 249 -11.89 -0.36 0.87
N ALA A 250 -12.54 -1.36 1.46
CA ALA A 250 -12.66 -2.70 0.86
C ALA A 250 -13.40 -2.65 -0.49
N VAL A 251 -14.51 -1.90 -0.54
CA VAL A 251 -15.26 -1.64 -1.78
C VAL A 251 -14.36 -0.93 -2.81
N GLY A 252 -13.62 0.10 -2.38
CA GLY A 252 -12.72 0.87 -3.22
C GLY A 252 -11.61 0.03 -3.84
N ASN A 253 -10.98 -0.85 -3.08
CA ASN A 253 -9.95 -1.77 -3.57
C ASN A 253 -10.50 -2.67 -4.70
N LEU A 254 -11.71 -3.23 -4.51
CA LEU A 254 -12.32 -4.09 -5.52
C LEU A 254 -12.65 -3.32 -6.79
N TYR A 255 -13.36 -2.18 -6.66
CA TYR A 255 -13.76 -1.37 -7.81
C TYR A 255 -12.59 -0.69 -8.49
N GLY A 256 -11.56 -0.28 -7.73
CA GLY A 256 -10.32 0.29 -8.27
C GLY A 256 -9.56 -0.69 -9.16
N GLY A 257 -9.48 -1.97 -8.75
CA GLY A 257 -8.93 -3.04 -9.56
C GLY A 257 -9.72 -3.25 -10.85
N MET A 258 -11.05 -3.42 -10.75
CA MET A 258 -11.92 -3.57 -11.93
C MET A 258 -11.85 -2.36 -12.89
N LEU A 259 -11.70 -1.15 -12.34
CA LEU A 259 -11.56 0.05 -13.15
C LEU A 259 -10.23 0.07 -13.90
N ALA A 260 -9.14 -0.35 -13.24
CA ALA A 260 -7.82 -0.49 -13.86
C ALA A 260 -7.81 -1.54 -14.97
N ASP A 261 -8.50 -2.67 -14.79
CA ASP A 261 -8.63 -3.72 -15.79
C ASP A 261 -9.43 -3.25 -17.03
N ARG A 262 -10.52 -2.49 -16.81
CA ARG A 262 -11.40 -2.03 -17.91
C ARG A 262 -10.88 -0.83 -18.67
N LEU A 263 -10.33 0.15 -17.98
CA LEU A 263 -9.94 1.45 -18.57
C LEU A 263 -8.42 1.57 -18.80
N GLY A 264 -7.65 0.64 -18.25
CA GLY A 264 -6.20 0.74 -18.11
C GLY A 264 -5.80 1.60 -16.90
N ALA A 265 -4.60 1.34 -16.37
CA ALA A 265 -4.12 1.93 -15.11
C ALA A 265 -4.16 3.46 -15.09
N ILE A 266 -3.67 4.13 -16.15
CA ILE A 266 -3.61 5.61 -16.23
C ILE A 266 -4.98 6.26 -16.16
N ARG A 267 -5.95 5.76 -16.92
CA ARG A 267 -7.31 6.35 -16.93
C ARG A 267 -8.01 6.10 -15.59
N ALA A 268 -7.88 4.88 -15.04
CA ALA A 268 -8.42 4.54 -13.73
C ALA A 268 -7.85 5.46 -12.64
N LEU A 269 -6.52 5.60 -12.57
CA LEU A 269 -5.85 6.47 -11.61
C LEU A 269 -6.26 7.95 -11.78
N THR A 270 -6.44 8.41 -13.01
CA THR A 270 -6.92 9.79 -13.28
C THR A 270 -8.29 10.03 -12.64
N TRP A 271 -9.25 9.11 -12.81
CA TRP A 271 -10.56 9.22 -12.21
C TRP A 271 -10.53 9.10 -10.68
N ILE A 272 -9.72 8.15 -10.15
CA ILE A 272 -9.62 7.91 -8.72
C ILE A 272 -8.97 9.11 -8.02
N PHE A 273 -7.84 9.65 -8.52
CA PHE A 273 -7.21 10.82 -7.92
C PHE A 273 -8.04 12.09 -8.07
N GLY A 274 -8.75 12.25 -9.20
CA GLY A 274 -9.70 13.36 -9.37
C GLY A 274 -10.83 13.31 -8.35
N GLY A 275 -11.45 12.14 -8.16
CA GLY A 275 -12.49 11.92 -7.17
C GLY A 275 -11.95 12.08 -5.73
N LEU A 276 -10.76 11.56 -5.43
CA LEU A 276 -10.13 11.69 -4.12
C LEU A 276 -9.84 13.15 -3.76
N ALA A 277 -9.27 13.93 -4.68
CA ALA A 277 -9.02 15.36 -4.46
C ALA A 277 -10.33 16.12 -4.20
N SER A 278 -11.38 15.83 -5.00
CA SER A 278 -12.69 16.43 -4.81
C SER A 278 -13.31 16.08 -3.45
N LEU A 279 -13.20 14.82 -3.01
CA LEU A 279 -13.73 14.37 -1.73
C LEU A 279 -12.99 14.98 -0.54
N LEU A 280 -11.68 15.15 -0.62
CA LEU A 280 -10.89 15.84 0.40
C LEU A 280 -11.27 17.32 0.50
N LEU A 281 -11.52 18.00 -0.63
CA LEU A 281 -12.05 19.37 -0.66
C LEU A 281 -13.46 19.44 -0.07
N ILE A 282 -14.34 18.50 -0.42
CA ILE A 282 -15.69 18.41 0.16
C ILE A 282 -15.59 18.17 1.68
N PHE A 283 -14.68 17.29 2.13
CA PHE A 283 -14.53 17.00 3.54
C PHE A 283 -14.06 18.22 4.34
N SER A 284 -13.22 19.09 3.76
CA SER A 284 -12.80 20.33 4.43
C SER A 284 -13.94 21.26 4.83
N VAL A 285 -15.06 21.22 4.07
CA VAL A 285 -16.26 22.03 4.36
C VAL A 285 -17.36 21.24 5.08
N THR A 286 -17.39 19.91 4.92
CA THR A 286 -18.40 19.05 5.54
C THR A 286 -18.03 18.54 6.93
N ALA A 287 -16.76 18.60 7.32
CA ALA A 287 -16.26 18.09 8.59
C ALA A 287 -16.99 18.66 9.82
N GLY A 288 -17.44 19.93 9.76
CA GLY A 288 -18.22 20.57 10.85
C GLY A 288 -19.69 20.12 10.95
N HIS A 289 -20.19 19.29 10.02
CA HIS A 289 -21.56 18.80 10.01
C HIS A 289 -21.59 17.28 10.15
N PRO A 290 -22.00 16.71 11.29
CA PRO A 290 -21.84 15.29 11.58
C PRO A 290 -22.34 14.34 10.47
N ILE A 291 -23.57 14.54 9.96
CA ILE A 291 -24.13 13.68 8.92
C ILE A 291 -23.35 13.83 7.61
N ALA A 292 -23.02 15.05 7.19
CA ALA A 292 -22.30 15.30 5.96
C ALA A 292 -20.87 14.75 6.02
N ALA A 293 -20.22 14.85 7.19
CA ALA A 293 -18.90 14.25 7.42
C ALA A 293 -18.93 12.74 7.22
N VAL A 294 -19.88 12.03 7.83
CA VAL A 294 -20.01 10.55 7.67
C VAL A 294 -20.29 10.16 6.22
N LEU A 295 -21.18 10.89 5.52
CA LEU A 295 -21.47 10.62 4.11
C LEU A 295 -20.23 10.82 3.23
N THR A 296 -19.45 11.87 3.50
CA THR A 296 -18.20 12.12 2.78
C THR A 296 -17.17 11.01 3.06
N ILE A 297 -17.02 10.59 4.32
CA ILE A 297 -16.10 9.52 4.75
C ILE A 297 -16.47 8.20 4.10
N LEU A 298 -17.78 7.89 4.00
CA LEU A 298 -18.27 6.68 3.35
C LEU A 298 -17.80 6.57 1.88
N VAL A 299 -17.67 7.68 1.19
CA VAL A 299 -17.19 7.68 -0.21
C VAL A 299 -15.68 7.83 -0.26
N TRP A 300 -15.10 8.65 0.63
CA TRP A 300 -13.66 8.91 0.67
C TRP A 300 -12.82 7.63 0.81
N GLY A 301 -13.18 6.71 1.69
CA GLY A 301 -12.44 5.45 1.88
C GLY A 301 -12.25 4.67 0.57
N ALA A 302 -13.28 4.64 -0.29
CA ALA A 302 -13.21 3.96 -1.58
C ALA A 302 -12.19 4.59 -2.53
N PHE A 303 -12.13 5.92 -2.61
CA PHE A 303 -11.16 6.61 -3.46
C PHE A 303 -9.76 6.63 -2.84
N ALA A 304 -9.66 6.66 -1.50
CA ALA A 304 -8.38 6.67 -0.79
C ALA A 304 -7.52 5.43 -1.05
N PHE A 305 -8.13 4.25 -1.15
CA PHE A 305 -7.43 2.98 -1.36
C PHE A 305 -7.73 2.34 -2.71
N GLY A 306 -8.69 2.84 -3.47
CA GLY A 306 -9.00 2.36 -4.82
C GLY A 306 -7.86 2.56 -5.83
N ASN A 307 -6.91 3.46 -5.53
CA ASN A 307 -5.73 3.67 -6.38
C ASN A 307 -4.67 2.55 -6.25
N VAL A 308 -4.68 1.76 -5.17
CA VAL A 308 -3.65 0.75 -4.87
C VAL A 308 -3.47 -0.27 -5.99
N PRO A 309 -4.54 -0.95 -6.46
CA PRO A 309 -4.40 -1.93 -7.53
C PRO A 309 -3.89 -1.29 -8.82
N GLY A 310 -4.42 -0.10 -9.19
CA GLY A 310 -4.02 0.60 -10.40
C GLY A 310 -2.54 1.03 -10.38
N LEU A 311 -2.04 1.54 -9.25
CA LEU A 311 -0.63 1.88 -9.07
C LEU A 311 0.26 0.65 -9.17
N GLN A 312 -0.14 -0.46 -8.55
CA GLN A 312 0.63 -1.70 -8.56
C GLN A 312 0.72 -2.30 -9.97
N VAL A 313 -0.41 -2.36 -10.69
CA VAL A 313 -0.45 -2.80 -12.09
C VAL A 313 0.43 -1.91 -12.98
N TYR A 314 0.36 -0.58 -12.79
CA TYR A 314 1.15 0.35 -13.61
C TYR A 314 2.66 0.21 -13.39
N VAL A 315 3.09 0.03 -12.14
CA VAL A 315 4.51 -0.24 -11.82
C VAL A 315 4.99 -1.52 -12.49
N VAL A 316 4.20 -2.61 -12.40
CA VAL A 316 4.54 -3.90 -13.03
C VAL A 316 4.68 -3.74 -14.55
N GLN A 317 3.69 -3.13 -15.22
CA GLN A 317 3.72 -2.89 -16.67
C GLN A 317 4.92 -2.07 -17.11
N LEU A 318 5.33 -1.05 -16.36
CA LEU A 318 6.52 -0.27 -16.66
C LEU A 318 7.81 -1.04 -16.39
N ALA A 319 7.85 -1.84 -15.34
CA ALA A 319 9.00 -2.68 -15.00
C ALA A 319 9.23 -3.76 -16.06
N GLU A 320 8.18 -4.42 -16.55
CA GLU A 320 8.24 -5.41 -17.64
C GLU A 320 8.84 -4.79 -18.92
N ARG A 321 8.54 -3.52 -19.20
CA ARG A 321 9.05 -2.82 -20.38
C ARG A 321 10.49 -2.31 -20.25
N HIS A 322 10.95 -1.96 -19.05
CA HIS A 322 12.22 -1.27 -18.85
C HIS A 322 13.27 -2.09 -18.09
N VAL A 323 12.85 -2.97 -17.22
CA VAL A 323 13.70 -3.80 -16.34
C VAL A 323 13.07 -5.18 -16.09
N PRO A 324 12.78 -5.98 -17.13
CA PRO A 324 12.00 -7.21 -17.04
C PRO A 324 12.57 -8.22 -16.03
N GLU A 325 13.89 -8.21 -15.81
CA GLU A 325 14.55 -9.07 -14.83
C GLU A 325 14.38 -8.59 -13.36
N SER A 326 13.72 -7.46 -13.13
CA SER A 326 13.61 -6.81 -11.81
C SER A 326 12.18 -6.35 -11.47
N VAL A 327 11.16 -6.98 -12.06
CA VAL A 327 9.73 -6.64 -11.84
C VAL A 327 9.35 -6.76 -10.37
N ASP A 328 9.80 -7.83 -9.70
CA ASP A 328 9.54 -8.03 -8.27
C ASP A 328 10.14 -6.93 -7.40
N VAL A 329 11.35 -6.49 -7.76
CA VAL A 329 12.03 -5.38 -7.08
C VAL A 329 11.27 -4.07 -7.26
N ALA A 330 10.81 -3.80 -8.48
CA ALA A 330 10.03 -2.60 -8.79
C ALA A 330 8.70 -2.58 -8.02
N SER A 331 8.01 -3.72 -7.95
CA SER A 331 6.79 -3.92 -7.15
C SER A 331 7.05 -3.68 -5.65
N GLY A 332 8.13 -4.24 -5.11
CA GLY A 332 8.51 -4.06 -3.70
C GLY A 332 8.88 -2.61 -3.38
N LEU A 333 9.58 -1.90 -4.28
CA LEU A 333 9.90 -0.48 -4.11
C LEU A 333 8.63 0.40 -4.16
N ASN A 334 7.59 -0.01 -4.89
CA ASN A 334 6.30 0.69 -4.85
C ASN A 334 5.62 0.55 -3.49
N ILE A 335 5.74 -0.61 -2.81
CA ILE A 335 5.27 -0.77 -1.43
C ILE A 335 6.01 0.19 -0.49
N ALA A 336 7.33 0.35 -0.68
CA ALA A 336 8.09 1.35 0.06
C ALA A 336 7.62 2.78 -0.26
N ALA A 337 7.29 3.08 -1.53
CA ALA A 337 6.77 4.39 -1.95
C ALA A 337 5.41 4.70 -1.29
N PHE A 338 4.48 3.73 -1.17
CA PHE A 338 3.26 3.89 -0.38
C PHE A 338 3.57 4.35 1.05
N ASN A 339 4.51 3.68 1.70
CA ASN A 339 4.88 3.97 3.08
C ASN A 339 5.63 5.30 3.24
N ILE A 340 6.46 5.69 2.27
CA ILE A 340 7.05 7.04 2.23
C ILE A 340 5.93 8.09 2.12
N GLY A 341 4.91 7.82 1.30
CA GLY A 341 3.72 8.68 1.19
C GLY A 341 2.99 8.81 2.53
N ILE A 342 2.72 7.70 3.22
CA ILE A 342 2.12 7.67 4.56
C ILE A 342 2.95 8.53 5.53
N ALA A 343 4.26 8.30 5.57
CA ALA A 343 5.16 9.01 6.48
C ALA A 343 5.16 10.52 6.23
N LEU A 344 5.36 10.93 4.97
CA LEU A 344 5.39 12.35 4.60
C LEU A 344 4.02 13.02 4.80
N GLY A 345 2.93 12.34 4.40
CA GLY A 345 1.58 12.86 4.59
C GLY A 345 1.26 13.12 6.06
N SER A 346 1.57 12.16 6.94
CA SER A 346 1.36 12.33 8.39
C SER A 346 2.20 13.47 8.98
N VAL A 347 3.45 13.65 8.53
CA VAL A 347 4.29 14.78 8.96
C VAL A 347 3.71 16.11 8.47
N ILE A 348 3.32 16.17 7.17
CA ILE A 348 2.72 17.39 6.60
C ILE A 348 1.42 17.71 7.34
N GLY A 349 0.55 16.72 7.56
CA GLY A 349 -0.68 16.90 8.33
C GLY A 349 -0.42 17.43 9.75
N GLY A 350 0.59 16.90 10.43
CA GLY A 350 1.02 17.40 11.74
C GLY A 350 1.46 18.88 11.69
N ARG A 351 2.23 19.27 10.68
CA ARG A 351 2.63 20.68 10.49
C ARG A 351 1.44 21.60 10.20
N VAL A 352 0.46 21.09 9.42
CA VAL A 352 -0.77 21.84 9.15
C VAL A 352 -1.58 22.02 10.44
N VAL A 353 -1.71 20.98 11.27
CA VAL A 353 -2.40 21.08 12.57
C VAL A 353 -1.72 22.07 13.51
N ASP A 354 -0.38 22.10 13.55
CA ASP A 354 0.37 23.04 14.39
C ASP A 354 0.26 24.49 13.89
N ALA A 355 0.30 24.72 12.58
CA ALA A 355 0.39 26.05 12.00
C ALA A 355 -0.97 26.66 11.63
N MET A 356 -2.00 25.82 11.44
CA MET A 356 -3.31 26.22 10.93
C MET A 356 -4.43 25.57 11.76
N SER A 357 -5.13 24.55 11.20
CA SER A 357 -6.19 23.83 11.90
C SER A 357 -6.31 22.35 11.47
N LEU A 358 -7.08 21.58 12.23
CA LEU A 358 -7.39 20.17 11.89
C LEU A 358 -8.11 20.06 10.54
N THR A 359 -9.03 20.96 10.22
CA THR A 359 -9.80 20.94 8.96
C THR A 359 -8.95 21.26 7.74
N ASP A 360 -7.87 22.04 7.93
CA ASP A 360 -6.98 22.41 6.82
C ASP A 360 -6.17 21.23 6.30
N THR A 361 -6.03 20.17 7.07
CA THR A 361 -5.37 18.94 6.63
C THR A 361 -6.04 18.33 5.39
N ALA A 362 -7.35 18.49 5.25
CA ALA A 362 -8.12 17.93 4.15
C ALA A 362 -7.84 18.64 2.82
N TRP A 363 -7.92 19.98 2.77
CA TRP A 363 -7.66 20.69 1.52
C TRP A 363 -6.17 20.71 1.15
N ILE A 364 -5.26 20.73 2.11
CA ILE A 364 -3.82 20.54 1.84
C ILE A 364 -3.57 19.16 1.25
N GLY A 365 -4.20 18.13 1.83
CA GLY A 365 -4.17 16.77 1.28
C GLY A 365 -4.69 16.72 -0.16
N ALA A 366 -5.78 17.43 -0.45
CA ALA A 366 -6.33 17.55 -1.80
C ALA A 366 -5.34 18.15 -2.80
N LEU A 367 -4.62 19.20 -2.42
CA LEU A 367 -3.58 19.80 -3.27
C LEU A 367 -2.46 18.80 -3.61
N ILE A 368 -2.03 18.01 -2.63
CA ILE A 368 -1.02 16.97 -2.85
C ILE A 368 -1.55 15.89 -3.82
N VAL A 369 -2.83 15.48 -3.67
CA VAL A 369 -3.47 14.53 -4.59
C VAL A 369 -3.62 15.11 -6.00
N VAL A 370 -3.87 16.43 -6.14
CA VAL A 370 -3.88 17.10 -7.45
C VAL A 370 -2.51 17.02 -8.12
N LEU A 371 -1.42 17.14 -7.36
CA LEU A 371 -0.07 16.91 -7.92
C LEU A 371 0.11 15.46 -8.40
N ALA A 372 -0.43 14.47 -7.66
CA ALA A 372 -0.46 13.07 -8.11
C ALA A 372 -1.26 12.91 -9.41
N LEU A 373 -2.41 13.57 -9.51
CA LEU A 373 -3.26 13.57 -10.72
C LEU A 373 -2.51 14.16 -11.92
N ILE A 374 -1.85 15.30 -11.76
CA ILE A 374 -1.05 15.95 -12.81
C ILE A 374 0.09 15.02 -13.25
N ALA A 375 0.83 14.46 -12.30
CA ALA A 375 1.92 13.52 -12.58
C ALA A 375 1.41 12.26 -13.29
N THR A 376 0.23 11.75 -12.93
CA THR A 376 -0.40 10.60 -13.59
C THR A 376 -0.74 10.91 -15.05
N ARG A 377 -1.33 12.06 -15.32
CA ARG A 377 -1.64 12.49 -16.70
C ARG A 377 -0.39 12.71 -17.51
N TRP A 378 0.64 13.31 -16.91
CA TRP A 378 1.93 13.48 -17.57
C TRP A 378 2.57 12.12 -17.90
N SER A 379 2.55 11.18 -16.98
CA SER A 379 3.04 9.82 -17.23
C SER A 379 2.31 9.16 -18.39
N GLY A 380 0.97 9.29 -18.45
CA GLY A 380 0.17 8.79 -19.58
C GLY A 380 0.48 9.45 -20.92
N ALA A 381 0.75 10.75 -20.93
CA ALA A 381 1.16 11.47 -22.15
C ALA A 381 2.53 11.00 -22.67
N LEU A 382 3.45 10.65 -21.76
CA LEU A 382 4.73 10.05 -22.14
C LEU A 382 4.58 8.64 -22.73
N ASP A 383 3.60 7.85 -22.26
CA ASP A 383 3.31 6.54 -22.84
C ASP A 383 2.72 6.67 -24.25
N ALA A 384 1.78 7.60 -24.45
CA ALA A 384 1.13 7.84 -25.73
C ALA A 384 2.13 8.28 -26.83
N ARG A 385 3.10 9.14 -26.49
CA ARG A 385 4.14 9.58 -27.44
C ARG A 385 5.06 8.44 -27.92
N ARG A 386 5.25 7.40 -27.12
CA ARG A 386 6.07 6.23 -27.49
C ARG A 386 5.30 5.19 -28.29
N SER A 387 3.98 5.24 -28.22
CA SER A 387 3.09 4.31 -28.95
C SER A 387 2.71 4.82 -30.34
N SER A 388 2.98 6.09 -30.68
CA SER A 388 2.84 6.60 -32.04
C SER A 388 3.92 5.96 -32.90
N PRO A 389 3.58 5.27 -34.00
CA PRO A 389 4.56 4.83 -34.98
C PRO A 389 5.26 6.10 -35.49
N LEU A 390 6.54 6.24 -35.23
CA LEU A 390 7.37 7.18 -36.01
C LEU A 390 7.20 6.77 -37.46
N ASP A 391 6.86 7.72 -38.32
CA ASP A 391 6.89 7.60 -39.77
C ASP A 391 8.11 6.77 -40.15
N GLY A 392 7.88 5.50 -40.51
CA GLY A 392 8.88 4.71 -41.17
C GLY A 392 9.23 5.43 -42.50
N PRO A 393 10.47 5.44 -42.95
CA PRO A 393 10.82 6.05 -44.20
C PRO A 393 9.94 5.48 -45.31
N GLU A 394 9.20 6.35 -46.00
CA GLU A 394 8.50 6.01 -47.22
C GLU A 394 9.45 5.23 -48.12
N HIS A 395 9.21 3.94 -48.30
CA HIS A 395 9.81 3.22 -49.41
C HIS A 395 9.35 3.89 -50.70
N PRO A 396 10.26 4.45 -51.54
CA PRO A 396 9.85 4.94 -52.83
C PRO A 396 9.23 3.79 -53.65
N PRO A 397 8.19 4.06 -54.46
CA PRO A 397 7.55 3.03 -55.24
C PRO A 397 8.57 2.46 -56.24
N HIS A 398 8.82 1.15 -56.12
CA HIS A 398 9.56 0.45 -57.17
C HIS A 398 8.80 0.57 -58.48
N MET A 399 9.30 1.44 -59.37
CA MET A 399 8.90 1.46 -60.76
C MET A 399 9.15 0.08 -61.38
N GLY A 400 8.08 -0.45 -61.93
CA GLY A 400 8.11 -1.68 -62.67
C GLY A 400 9.05 -1.66 -63.84
N ASN A 401 9.77 -2.74 -64.02
CA ASN A 401 10.41 -3.04 -65.30
C ASN A 401 9.79 -4.34 -65.85
N SER A 402 8.89 -4.12 -66.82
CA SER A 402 8.33 -5.14 -67.67
C SER A 402 9.36 -5.51 -68.74
N ALA A 403 9.77 -6.76 -68.76
CA ALA A 403 10.30 -7.40 -70.01
C ALA A 403 10.21 -8.93 -69.80
N GLN A 404 9.24 -9.50 -70.45
CA GLN A 404 9.25 -10.57 -71.41
C GLN A 404 10.47 -11.54 -71.35
N THR A 405 10.18 -12.84 -71.21
CA THR A 405 10.29 -13.73 -72.35
C THR A 405 9.83 -15.16 -71.99
N HIS A 406 9.09 -15.73 -72.93
CA HIS A 406 8.71 -17.13 -73.13
C HIS A 406 9.84 -18.15 -72.99
N HIS A 407 9.59 -19.36 -72.56
CA HIS A 407 9.68 -20.65 -73.20
C HIS A 407 9.48 -21.78 -72.20
N GLU A 408 8.45 -22.55 -72.43
CA GLU A 408 8.38 -23.92 -72.96
C GLU A 408 8.91 -25.02 -72.02
N SER A 409 7.94 -25.81 -71.70
CA SER A 409 7.76 -27.25 -71.96
C SER A 409 8.50 -28.26 -71.08
N SER A 410 7.66 -29.02 -70.51
CA SER A 410 7.52 -30.49 -70.62
C SER A 410 8.34 -31.38 -69.69
N ASN A 411 7.54 -32.27 -69.18
CA ASN A 411 7.75 -33.73 -69.02
C ASN A 411 8.34 -34.25 -67.71
N LEU A 412 7.50 -34.99 -67.12
CA LEU A 412 7.41 -36.45 -66.97
C LEU A 412 8.03 -37.03 -65.69
N LEU A 413 7.13 -37.54 -64.90
CA LEU A 413 6.97 -38.95 -64.46
C LEU A 413 8.05 -39.60 -63.58
N SER A 414 7.46 -40.21 -62.52
CA SER A 414 7.90 -41.45 -61.84
C SER A 414 9.17 -41.37 -60.98
N ASP A 415 9.17 -41.72 -59.75
CA ASP A 415 8.69 -42.92 -59.04
C ASP A 415 8.36 -42.64 -57.61
#